data_359c30688e7205cd2109602210d41f43
#
_entry.id   359c30688e7205cd2109602210d41f43
#
_cell.length_a   1.000
_cell.length_b   1.000
_cell.length_c   1.000
_cell.angle_alpha   90.00
_cell.angle_beta   90.00
_cell.angle_gamma   90.00
#
_symmetry.space_group_name_H-M   'P 1'
#
loop_
_entity.id
_entity.type
_entity.pdbx_description
1 polymer ?
#
loop_
_entity_poly.entity_id
_entity_poly.type
_entity_poly.pdbx_seq_one_letter_code
_entity_poly.pdbx_strand_id
1 'polypeptide(L)'
;SPSRGLGDVYKRQVIDTAPTGHTLLLLDATQSYHKEVERTQGEVTGAVANLLPRLRNSKETEVVIVTLPEATPVFEAERLQMDLQRAGINNKWWVVNACLSLTDTQNSFLKAKAQNELVWIKKVEQLSQGNTALIEWRNI
;
A
#
# COMPACT_ATOMS: atom_id res chain seq x y z
N SER A 1 -12.33 14.19 22.14
CA SER A 1 -12.75 12.81 22.20
C SER A 1 -12.94 12.37 23.64
N PRO A 2 -14.09 11.76 23.97
CA PRO A 2 -14.31 11.28 25.33
C PRO A 2 -13.33 10.20 25.75
N SER A 3 -12.72 9.57 24.80
CA SER A 3 -11.72 8.52 25.05
C SER A 3 -10.30 9.03 24.91
N ARG A 4 -10.07 10.29 25.25
CA ARG A 4 -8.80 10.95 24.97
C ARG A 4 -7.59 10.14 25.42
N GLY A 5 -7.57 9.68 26.67
CA GLY A 5 -6.47 8.87 27.16
C GLY A 5 -6.43 7.49 26.51
N LEU A 6 -7.58 6.85 26.40
CA LEU A 6 -7.71 5.56 25.76
C LEU A 6 -7.63 5.68 24.26
N GLY A 7 -8.18 6.78 23.71
CA GLY A 7 -8.14 7.03 22.28
C GLY A 7 -6.72 7.19 21.75
N ASP A 8 -5.84 7.78 22.53
CA ASP A 8 -4.44 7.93 22.12
C ASP A 8 -3.72 6.58 22.07
N VAL A 9 -4.04 5.67 22.96
CA VAL A 9 -3.47 4.33 22.98
C VAL A 9 -3.96 3.49 21.80
N TYR A 10 -5.24 3.61 21.46
CA TYR A 10 -5.86 2.82 20.39
C TYR A 10 -6.03 3.57 19.09
N LYS A 11 -5.51 4.79 19.05
CA LYS A 11 -5.67 5.63 17.88
C LYS A 11 -4.93 5.03 16.69
N ARG A 12 -5.67 4.77 15.63
CA ARG A 12 -5.12 4.33 14.36
C ARG A 12 -5.57 5.27 13.27
N GLN A 13 -4.68 5.56 12.38
CA GLN A 13 -4.97 6.40 11.23
C GLN A 13 -4.74 5.59 9.98
N VAL A 14 -5.77 5.52 9.13
CA VAL A 14 -5.67 4.87 7.84
C VAL A 14 -5.53 5.96 6.79
N ILE A 15 -4.47 5.90 6.01
CA ILE A 15 -4.20 6.87 4.96
C ILE A 15 -4.32 6.14 3.63
N ASP A 16 -5.26 6.60 2.81
CA ASP A 16 -5.40 6.13 1.44
C ASP A 16 -4.59 7.06 0.54
N THR A 17 -3.56 6.51 -0.10
CA THR A 17 -2.66 7.31 -0.92
C THR A 17 -3.08 7.31 -2.37
N ALA A 18 -2.55 8.26 -3.13
CA ALA A 18 -2.66 8.24 -4.58
C ALA A 18 -2.05 6.93 -5.11
N PRO A 19 -2.65 6.32 -6.12
CA PRO A 19 -2.11 5.10 -6.70
C PRO A 19 -0.77 5.40 -7.36
N THR A 20 0.18 4.51 -7.18
CA THR A 20 1.50 4.47 -7.80
C THR A 20 2.63 5.03 -6.95
N GLY A 21 3.85 4.81 -7.43
CA GLY A 21 5.08 5.25 -6.78
C GLY A 21 5.27 6.76 -6.73
N HIS A 22 4.34 7.56 -7.29
CA HIS A 22 4.43 9.01 -7.24
C HIS A 22 4.43 9.53 -5.79
N THR A 23 3.68 8.89 -4.91
CA THR A 23 3.66 9.26 -3.49
C THR A 23 5.03 9.06 -2.86
N LEU A 24 5.70 7.96 -3.20
CA LEU A 24 7.04 7.68 -2.70
C LEU A 24 8.08 8.64 -3.25
N LEU A 25 7.95 9.00 -4.53
CA LEU A 25 8.83 9.99 -5.13
C LEU A 25 8.68 11.33 -4.45
N LEU A 26 7.47 11.73 -4.10
CA LEU A 26 7.21 12.96 -3.37
C LEU A 26 7.80 12.91 -1.97
N LEU A 27 7.67 11.78 -1.28
CA LEU A 27 8.24 11.61 0.05
C LEU A 27 9.77 11.66 0.00
N ASP A 28 10.38 11.02 -0.99
CA ASP A 28 11.81 11.02 -1.16
C ASP A 28 12.33 12.42 -1.51
N ALA A 29 11.65 13.11 -2.42
CA ALA A 29 11.98 14.49 -2.76
C ALA A 29 11.85 15.41 -1.56
N THR A 30 10.81 15.22 -0.74
CA THR A 30 10.59 15.98 0.47
C THR A 30 11.72 15.74 1.47
N GLN A 31 12.17 14.52 1.61
CA GLN A 31 13.28 14.20 2.49
C GLN A 31 14.58 14.85 2.01
N SER A 32 14.84 14.79 0.72
CA SER A 32 16.01 15.41 0.13
C SER A 32 16.00 16.92 0.32
N TYR A 33 14.83 17.54 0.11
CA TYR A 33 14.64 18.96 0.36
C TYR A 33 14.89 19.31 1.82
N HIS A 34 14.41 18.49 2.73
CA HIS A 34 14.60 18.69 4.17
C HIS A 34 16.08 18.63 4.56
N LYS A 35 16.82 17.68 4.03
CA LYS A 35 18.25 17.59 4.29
C LYS A 35 18.98 18.85 3.81
N GLU A 36 18.56 19.38 2.67
CA GLU A 36 19.16 20.59 2.13
C GLU A 36 18.84 21.81 3.00
N VAL A 37 17.56 21.96 3.41
CA VAL A 37 17.14 23.05 4.29
C VAL A 37 17.83 22.95 5.65
N GLU A 38 17.90 21.76 6.20
CA GLU A 38 18.56 21.53 7.49
C GLU A 38 20.04 21.93 7.42
N ARG A 39 20.69 21.61 6.32
CA ARG A 39 22.09 21.94 6.13
C ARG A 39 22.32 23.44 5.96
N THR A 40 21.36 24.17 5.37
CA THR A 40 21.51 25.58 5.09
C THR A 40 20.95 26.50 6.16
N GLN A 41 19.85 26.11 6.82
CA GLN A 41 19.11 26.97 7.74
C GLN A 41 19.01 26.43 9.17
N GLY A 42 19.28 25.15 9.36
CA GLY A 42 19.27 24.54 10.68
C GLY A 42 17.90 24.32 11.30
N GLU A 43 16.84 24.62 10.57
CA GLU A 43 15.47 24.38 11.04
C GLU A 43 14.73 23.44 10.10
N VAL A 44 14.11 22.44 10.70
CA VAL A 44 13.28 21.47 9.97
C VAL A 44 11.91 21.39 10.65
N THR A 45 10.85 21.44 9.86
CA THR A 45 9.50 21.25 10.41
C THR A 45 9.39 19.80 10.90
N GLY A 46 9.14 19.62 12.21
CA GLY A 46 9.16 18.31 12.84
C GLY A 46 8.21 17.31 12.22
N ALA A 47 7.06 17.79 11.70
CA ALA A 47 6.06 16.92 11.09
C ALA A 47 6.60 16.17 9.87
N VAL A 48 7.33 16.86 9.00
CA VAL A 48 7.87 16.28 7.77
C VAL A 48 9.15 15.48 8.06
N ALA A 49 9.99 15.98 8.96
CA ALA A 49 11.22 15.30 9.34
C ALA A 49 10.98 13.93 9.93
N ASN A 50 9.82 13.73 10.59
CA ASN A 50 9.49 12.49 11.26
C ASN A 50 8.67 11.52 10.40
N LEU A 51 8.20 11.94 9.23
CA LEU A 51 7.30 11.14 8.43
C LEU A 51 7.97 9.86 7.90
N LEU A 52 9.10 9.98 7.23
CA LEU A 52 9.79 8.83 6.67
C LEU A 52 10.29 7.84 7.73
N PRO A 53 10.90 8.29 8.84
CA PRO A 53 11.27 7.36 9.90
C PRO A 53 10.07 6.59 10.46
N ARG A 54 8.91 7.24 10.59
CA ARG A 54 7.70 6.57 11.05
C ARG A 54 7.18 5.55 10.04
N LEU A 55 7.25 5.87 8.75
CA LEU A 55 6.87 4.93 7.70
C LEU A 55 7.78 3.71 7.65
N ARG A 56 9.06 3.89 7.99
CA ARG A 56 10.03 2.80 8.05
C ARG A 56 9.91 1.94 9.30
N ASN A 57 9.25 2.46 10.32
CA ASN A 57 9.11 1.74 11.58
C ASN A 57 7.89 0.81 11.53
N SER A 58 8.15 -0.49 11.42
CA SER A 58 7.09 -1.49 11.31
C SER A 58 6.20 -1.58 12.55
N LYS A 59 6.64 -1.03 13.67
CA LYS A 59 5.84 -1.00 14.90
C LYS A 59 4.83 0.15 14.89
N GLU A 60 5.13 1.22 14.17
CA GLU A 60 4.27 2.40 14.11
C GLU A 60 3.39 2.43 12.87
N THR A 61 3.90 1.90 11.74
CA THR A 61 3.23 2.00 10.46
C THR A 61 3.25 0.66 9.74
N GLU A 62 2.11 0.29 9.22
CA GLU A 62 1.98 -0.86 8.35
C GLU A 62 1.50 -0.40 6.99
N VAL A 63 2.21 -0.80 5.95
CA VAL A 63 1.85 -0.47 4.58
C VAL A 63 1.24 -1.71 3.94
N VAL A 64 0.03 -1.54 3.42
CA VAL A 64 -0.69 -2.60 2.73
C VAL A 64 -0.82 -2.20 1.27
N ILE A 65 -0.36 -3.07 0.37
CA ILE A 65 -0.51 -2.83 -1.06
C ILE A 65 -1.85 -3.40 -1.51
N VAL A 66 -2.66 -2.56 -2.15
CA VAL A 66 -3.96 -2.97 -2.68
C VAL A 66 -3.88 -2.96 -4.20
N THR A 67 -4.28 -4.04 -4.82
CA THR A 67 -4.29 -4.16 -6.27
C THR A 67 -5.58 -4.83 -6.76
N LEU A 68 -5.81 -4.73 -8.06
CA LEU A 68 -6.84 -5.51 -8.75
C LEU A 68 -6.20 -6.75 -9.36
N PRO A 69 -6.96 -7.82 -9.61
CA PRO A 69 -6.41 -9.05 -10.20
C PRO A 69 -6.28 -8.94 -11.73
N GLU A 70 -5.54 -7.95 -12.17
CA GLU A 70 -5.33 -7.63 -13.58
C GLU A 70 -3.86 -7.31 -13.84
N ALA A 71 -3.43 -7.43 -15.10
CA ALA A 71 -2.03 -7.29 -15.47
C ALA A 71 -1.44 -5.95 -15.03
N THR A 72 -2.01 -4.84 -15.48
CA THR A 72 -1.45 -3.52 -15.23
C THR A 72 -1.42 -3.16 -13.75
N PRO A 73 -2.52 -3.30 -12.98
CA PRO A 73 -2.46 -3.04 -11.55
C PRO A 73 -1.45 -3.89 -10.81
N VAL A 74 -1.31 -5.17 -11.16
CA VAL A 74 -0.35 -6.06 -10.49
C VAL A 74 1.08 -5.65 -10.81
N PHE A 75 1.39 -5.31 -12.05
CA PHE A 75 2.73 -4.83 -12.40
C PHE A 75 3.06 -3.50 -11.73
N GLU A 76 2.10 -2.60 -11.63
CA GLU A 76 2.31 -1.35 -10.91
C GLU A 76 2.52 -1.58 -9.42
N ALA A 77 1.77 -2.50 -8.83
CA ALA A 77 1.94 -2.87 -7.43
C ALA A 77 3.30 -3.51 -7.17
N GLU A 78 3.78 -4.34 -8.09
CA GLU A 78 5.12 -4.91 -7.99
C GLU A 78 6.19 -3.82 -8.01
N ARG A 79 6.03 -2.84 -8.89
CA ARG A 79 6.93 -1.70 -8.95
C ARG A 79 6.88 -0.89 -7.65
N LEU A 80 5.69 -0.70 -7.11
CA LEU A 80 5.52 -0.03 -5.83
C LEU A 80 6.24 -0.78 -4.71
N GLN A 81 6.13 -2.10 -4.69
CA GLN A 81 6.83 -2.92 -3.70
C GLN A 81 8.35 -2.70 -3.78
N MET A 82 8.89 -2.66 -4.99
CA MET A 82 10.32 -2.40 -5.18
C MET A 82 10.71 -1.02 -4.70
N ASP A 83 9.88 -0.02 -4.96
CA ASP A 83 10.13 1.35 -4.50
C ASP A 83 10.07 1.46 -2.98
N LEU A 84 9.12 0.76 -2.35
CA LEU A 84 9.02 0.70 -0.89
C LEU A 84 10.27 0.08 -0.29
N GLN A 85 10.75 -1.01 -0.87
CA GLN A 85 11.97 -1.67 -0.41
C GLN A 85 13.18 -0.76 -0.52
N ARG A 86 13.30 -0.02 -1.62
CA ARG A 86 14.39 0.96 -1.78
C ARG A 86 14.33 2.09 -0.76
N ALA A 87 13.13 2.49 -0.38
CA ALA A 87 12.95 3.52 0.64
C ALA A 87 13.11 2.99 2.07
N GLY A 88 13.33 1.70 2.23
CA GLY A 88 13.45 1.07 3.54
C GLY A 88 12.11 0.89 4.24
N ILE A 89 11.02 0.96 3.51
CA ILE A 89 9.67 0.78 4.04
C ILE A 89 9.26 -0.67 3.82
N ASN A 90 8.90 -1.36 4.89
CA ASN A 90 8.44 -2.74 4.81
C ASN A 90 6.95 -2.79 4.58
N ASN A 91 6.54 -3.59 3.61
CA ASN A 91 5.14 -3.96 3.46
C ASN A 91 5.03 -5.48 3.56
N LYS A 92 4.20 -5.94 4.45
CA LYS A 92 3.99 -7.37 4.65
C LYS A 92 2.77 -7.87 3.92
N TRP A 93 1.70 -7.09 3.94
CA TRP A 93 0.40 -7.53 3.49
C TRP A 93 0.02 -6.94 2.13
N TRP A 94 -0.62 -7.78 1.34
CA TRP A 94 -1.21 -7.40 0.07
C TRP A 94 -2.69 -7.72 0.10
N VAL A 95 -3.49 -6.91 -0.58
CA VAL A 95 -4.91 -7.15 -0.76
C VAL A 95 -5.21 -7.13 -2.25
N VAL A 96 -5.84 -8.18 -2.75
CA VAL A 96 -6.38 -8.21 -4.11
C VAL A 96 -7.87 -7.95 -4.03
N ASN A 97 -8.29 -6.81 -4.53
CA ASN A 97 -9.67 -6.36 -4.44
C ASN A 97 -10.48 -6.73 -5.67
N ALA A 98 -11.77 -6.82 -5.49
CA ALA A 98 -12.74 -7.03 -6.58
C ALA A 98 -12.48 -8.32 -7.37
N CYS A 99 -12.26 -9.43 -6.68
CA CYS A 99 -11.99 -10.72 -7.30
C CYS A 99 -13.29 -11.39 -7.78
N LEU A 100 -13.45 -11.48 -9.09
CA LEU A 100 -14.58 -12.22 -9.67
C LEU A 100 -14.44 -13.72 -9.46
N SER A 101 -13.21 -14.22 -9.31
CA SER A 101 -12.94 -15.63 -9.08
C SER A 101 -13.56 -16.16 -7.78
N LEU A 102 -13.84 -15.26 -6.84
CA LEU A 102 -14.51 -15.62 -5.59
C LEU A 102 -16.03 -15.59 -5.70
N THR A 103 -16.57 -15.09 -6.80
CA THR A 103 -18.01 -14.99 -7.01
C THR A 103 -18.54 -16.26 -7.68
N ASP A 104 -19.82 -16.51 -7.46
CA ASP A 104 -20.52 -17.64 -8.10
C ASP A 104 -21.33 -17.12 -9.29
N THR A 105 -20.63 -16.57 -10.27
CA THR A 105 -21.29 -16.00 -11.44
C THR A 105 -21.64 -17.07 -12.46
N GLN A 106 -22.82 -16.94 -13.08
CA GLN A 106 -23.26 -17.81 -14.17
C GLN A 106 -23.00 -17.19 -15.54
N ASN A 107 -22.56 -15.97 -15.60
CA ASN A 107 -22.27 -15.30 -16.86
C ASN A 107 -20.95 -15.84 -17.45
N SER A 108 -21.01 -16.33 -18.68
CA SER A 108 -19.84 -16.96 -19.32
C SER A 108 -18.67 -15.99 -19.53
N PHE A 109 -18.97 -14.73 -19.83
CA PHE A 109 -17.93 -13.69 -19.98
C PHE A 109 -17.24 -13.44 -18.65
N LEU A 110 -18.00 -13.32 -17.56
CA LEU A 110 -17.43 -13.08 -16.23
C LEU A 110 -16.68 -14.32 -15.72
N LYS A 111 -17.14 -15.52 -16.07
CA LYS A 111 -16.40 -16.75 -15.73
C LYS A 111 -15.03 -16.78 -16.42
N ALA A 112 -14.98 -16.41 -17.68
CA ALA A 112 -13.72 -16.36 -18.42
C ALA A 112 -12.76 -15.32 -17.80
N LYS A 113 -13.31 -14.15 -17.43
CA LYS A 113 -12.52 -13.11 -16.75
C LYS A 113 -12.02 -13.60 -15.40
N ALA A 114 -12.86 -14.31 -14.64
CA ALA A 114 -12.48 -14.86 -13.35
C ALA A 114 -11.30 -15.84 -13.48
N GLN A 115 -11.30 -16.67 -14.51
CA GLN A 115 -10.19 -17.59 -14.76
C GLN A 115 -8.89 -16.85 -15.07
N ASN A 116 -8.99 -15.75 -15.83
CA ASN A 116 -7.83 -14.95 -16.14
C ASN A 116 -7.26 -14.25 -14.89
N GLU A 117 -8.09 -13.98 -13.89
CA GLU A 117 -7.63 -13.40 -12.64
C GLU A 117 -6.71 -14.32 -11.85
N LEU A 118 -6.88 -15.63 -11.98
CA LEU A 118 -6.14 -16.60 -11.16
C LEU A 118 -4.63 -16.48 -11.36
N VAL A 119 -4.17 -16.18 -12.57
CA VAL A 119 -2.76 -15.98 -12.87
C VAL A 119 -2.21 -14.81 -12.05
N TRP A 120 -2.96 -13.72 -11.98
CA TRP A 120 -2.53 -12.50 -11.28
C TRP A 120 -2.63 -12.64 -9.78
N ILE A 121 -3.65 -13.33 -9.28
CA ILE A 121 -3.77 -13.66 -7.86
C ILE A 121 -2.58 -14.51 -7.43
N LYS A 122 -2.20 -15.50 -8.23
CA LYS A 122 -1.04 -16.34 -7.93
C LYS A 122 0.24 -15.53 -7.92
N LYS A 123 0.40 -14.60 -8.86
CA LYS A 123 1.56 -13.72 -8.88
C LYS A 123 1.64 -12.88 -7.60
N VAL A 124 0.53 -12.32 -7.15
CA VAL A 124 0.48 -11.54 -5.91
C VAL A 124 0.83 -12.41 -4.71
N GLU A 125 0.35 -13.64 -4.68
CA GLU A 125 0.72 -14.58 -3.61
C GLU A 125 2.23 -14.82 -3.57
N GLN A 126 2.86 -14.91 -4.71
CA GLN A 126 4.31 -15.05 -4.79
C GLN A 126 5.02 -13.77 -4.32
N LEU A 127 4.56 -12.61 -4.76
CA LEU A 127 5.15 -11.33 -4.38
C LEU A 127 5.03 -11.04 -2.89
N SER A 128 3.94 -11.47 -2.29
CA SER A 128 3.65 -11.25 -0.85
C SER A 128 4.17 -12.37 0.03
N GLN A 129 4.72 -13.42 -0.56
CA GLN A 129 5.16 -14.64 0.17
C GLN A 129 4.01 -15.25 0.98
N GLY A 130 2.82 -15.27 0.39
CA GLY A 130 1.63 -15.84 1.00
C GLY A 130 0.84 -14.89 1.90
N ASN A 131 1.29 -13.67 2.07
CA ASN A 131 0.59 -12.68 2.91
C ASN A 131 -0.40 -11.86 2.08
N THR A 132 -1.37 -12.56 1.48
CA THR A 132 -2.36 -11.95 0.59
C THR A 132 -3.76 -12.21 1.10
N ALA A 133 -4.58 -11.16 1.13
CA ALA A 133 -6.02 -11.26 1.36
C ALA A 133 -6.76 -10.99 0.06
N LEU A 134 -7.81 -11.76 -0.19
CA LEU A 134 -8.63 -11.61 -1.37
C LEU A 134 -9.99 -11.05 -0.97
N ILE A 135 -10.44 -10.05 -1.71
CA ILE A 135 -11.75 -9.43 -1.49
C ILE A 135 -12.62 -9.69 -2.71
N GLU A 136 -13.77 -10.26 -2.46
CA GLU A 136 -14.74 -10.58 -3.50
C GLU A 136 -15.26 -9.31 -4.19
N TRP A 137 -15.42 -9.39 -5.51
CA TRP A 137 -16.09 -8.34 -6.27
C TRP A 137 -17.55 -8.25 -5.80
N ARG A 138 -18.02 -7.05 -5.56
CA ARG A 138 -19.39 -6.79 -5.13
C ARG A 138 -20.04 -5.76 -6.03
N ASN A 139 -21.28 -6.04 -6.36
CA ASN A 139 -22.12 -5.08 -7.07
C ASN A 139 -22.77 -4.18 -6.02
N ILE A 140 -22.34 -2.94 -6.00
CA ILE A 140 -22.85 -1.96 -5.03
C ILE A 140 -23.98 -1.16 -5.64
#